data_3659e4229c64401d6c27f85e5e7cbae9
#
_entry.id   3659e4229c64401d6c27f85e5e7cbae9
#
_cell.length_a   1.000
_cell.length_b   1.000
_cell.length_c   1.000
_cell.angle_alpha   90.00
_cell.angle_beta   90.00
_cell.angle_gamma   90.00
#
_symmetry.space_group_name_H-M   'P 1'
#
loop_
_entity.id
_entity.type
_entity.pdbx_description
1 polymer ?
#
loop_
_entity_poly.entity_id
_entity_poly.type
_entity_poly.pdbx_seq_one_letter_code
_entity_poly.pdbx_strand_id
1 'polypeptide(L)'
;MPFSTQFGDHFYCRSDGRLECGHVFLAGNGLPERWQASGNFRIGELGFGTGLNFCETWRQWKRNWRPGSSLHFTSFELYPMQAQEIDRALSHWSEIEDERRALVEAWPAEPQGRVEIIADEQTRLTVSIGPALEGVSAESACFDAWFLDGFAPSRNPEMWSPELMQAIHDHTRPGGSFATYAAAGFVRRNLQAAGFAVERRPGFAGKREMLCGLRTMNGTT
;
A
#
# COMPACT_ATOMS: atom_id res chain seq x y z
N MET A 1 -7.19 16.53 -10.17
CA MET A 1 -6.37 15.36 -9.80
C MET A 1 -5.11 15.88 -9.11
N PRO A 2 -4.77 15.39 -7.90
CA PRO A 2 -3.62 15.87 -7.15
C PRO A 2 -2.31 15.54 -7.88
N PHE A 3 -1.36 16.48 -7.78
CA PHE A 3 -0.07 16.42 -8.44
C PHE A 3 1.02 16.82 -7.46
N SER A 4 2.07 16.00 -7.34
CA SER A 4 3.25 16.32 -6.56
C SER A 4 4.19 17.21 -7.36
N THR A 5 4.37 18.44 -6.95
CA THR A 5 5.36 19.36 -7.55
C THR A 5 6.79 18.91 -7.29
N GLN A 6 7.02 18.24 -6.17
CA GLN A 6 8.34 17.73 -5.79
C GLN A 6 8.81 16.57 -6.67
N PHE A 7 7.91 15.62 -6.97
CA PHE A 7 8.24 14.47 -7.80
C PHE A 7 7.81 14.65 -9.26
N GLY A 8 7.06 15.72 -9.58
CA GLY A 8 6.56 16.00 -10.93
C GLY A 8 5.61 14.92 -11.46
N ASP A 9 4.86 14.25 -10.58
CA ASP A 9 4.01 13.11 -10.90
C ASP A 9 2.64 13.20 -10.23
N HIS A 10 1.69 12.41 -10.72
CA HIS A 10 0.34 12.31 -10.15
C HIS A 10 0.27 11.21 -9.08
N PHE A 11 -0.54 11.43 -8.03
CA PHE A 11 -0.71 10.48 -6.95
C PHE A 11 -1.42 9.18 -7.34
N TYR A 12 -2.21 9.20 -8.41
CA TYR A 12 -2.91 8.02 -8.96
C TYR A 12 -3.15 8.18 -10.46
N CYS A 13 -3.58 7.12 -11.14
CA CYS A 13 -3.78 7.16 -12.58
C CYS A 13 -4.95 8.07 -12.98
N ARG A 14 -4.89 8.61 -14.21
CA ARG A 14 -5.89 9.56 -14.70
C ARG A 14 -7.25 8.93 -15.00
N SER A 15 -7.29 7.64 -15.28
CA SER A 15 -8.52 6.93 -15.60
C SER A 15 -9.42 6.72 -14.38
N ASP A 16 -8.93 6.08 -13.35
CA ASP A 16 -9.59 5.89 -12.04
C ASP A 16 -8.61 5.26 -11.04
N GLY A 17 -8.16 6.04 -10.05
CA GLY A 17 -7.21 5.58 -9.02
C GLY A 17 -7.80 4.51 -8.11
N ARG A 18 -9.11 4.54 -7.82
CA ARG A 18 -9.79 3.54 -7.00
C ARG A 18 -9.86 2.19 -7.71
N LEU A 19 -10.17 2.18 -8.99
CA LEU A 19 -10.15 0.95 -9.80
C LEU A 19 -8.71 0.45 -10.00
N GLU A 20 -7.73 1.35 -10.12
CA GLU A 20 -6.30 0.97 -10.12
C GLU A 20 -5.91 0.26 -8.81
N CYS A 21 -6.31 0.81 -7.65
CA CYS A 21 -6.11 0.16 -6.36
C CYS A 21 -6.71 -1.26 -6.34
N GLY A 22 -7.94 -1.41 -6.80
CA GLY A 22 -8.63 -2.70 -6.91
C GLY A 22 -7.88 -3.70 -7.78
N HIS A 23 -7.40 -3.28 -8.95
CA HIS A 23 -6.70 -4.15 -9.90
C HIS A 23 -5.26 -4.45 -9.48
N VAL A 24 -4.49 -3.41 -9.16
CA VAL A 24 -3.05 -3.55 -8.89
C VAL A 24 -2.82 -4.10 -7.49
N PHE A 25 -3.35 -3.44 -6.47
CA PHE A 25 -2.97 -3.74 -5.10
C PHE A 25 -3.84 -4.81 -4.47
N LEU A 26 -5.16 -4.75 -4.60
CA LEU A 26 -6.03 -5.75 -4.02
C LEU A 26 -5.95 -7.07 -4.79
N ALA A 27 -6.35 -7.10 -6.05
CA ALA A 27 -6.31 -8.33 -6.86
C ALA A 27 -4.88 -8.86 -7.06
N GLY A 28 -3.88 -7.98 -7.17
CA GLY A 28 -2.47 -8.34 -7.24
C GLY A 28 -1.97 -9.11 -6.03
N ASN A 29 -2.53 -8.85 -4.84
CA ASN A 29 -2.26 -9.56 -3.59
C ASN A 29 -3.27 -10.67 -3.28
N GLY A 30 -4.19 -11.01 -4.19
CA GLY A 30 -5.22 -12.04 -3.99
C GLY A 30 -6.25 -11.65 -2.93
N LEU A 31 -6.59 -10.37 -2.85
CA LEU A 31 -7.61 -9.83 -1.94
C LEU A 31 -8.92 -9.56 -2.72
N PRO A 32 -10.08 -9.80 -2.11
CA PRO A 32 -10.34 -10.08 -0.70
C PRO A 32 -10.27 -11.56 -0.28
N GLU A 33 -10.06 -12.51 -1.18
CA GLU A 33 -10.17 -13.96 -0.90
C GLU A 33 -9.28 -14.40 0.27
N ARG A 34 -8.05 -13.88 0.35
CA ARG A 34 -7.10 -14.21 1.43
C ARG A 34 -7.56 -13.76 2.81
N TRP A 35 -8.40 -12.75 2.91
CA TRP A 35 -8.96 -12.32 4.20
C TRP A 35 -9.85 -13.39 4.83
N GLN A 36 -10.47 -14.22 4.01
CA GLN A 36 -11.33 -15.29 4.49
C GLN A 36 -10.57 -16.43 5.19
N ALA A 37 -9.28 -16.54 4.97
CA ALA A 37 -8.43 -17.56 5.57
C ALA A 37 -7.65 -17.06 6.81
N SER A 38 -7.69 -15.75 7.11
CA SER A 38 -6.88 -15.13 8.18
C SER A 38 -7.74 -14.46 9.25
N GLY A 39 -7.38 -14.63 10.52
CA GLY A 39 -8.01 -13.88 11.63
C GLY A 39 -7.50 -12.44 11.73
N ASN A 40 -6.20 -12.22 11.56
CA ASN A 40 -5.56 -10.92 11.60
C ASN A 40 -4.76 -10.72 10.32
N PHE A 41 -5.08 -9.71 9.54
CA PHE A 41 -4.39 -9.42 8.28
C PHE A 41 -3.65 -8.09 8.37
N ARG A 42 -2.37 -8.10 7.98
CA ARG A 42 -1.51 -6.91 8.00
C ARG A 42 -1.10 -6.53 6.59
N ILE A 43 -1.35 -5.29 6.21
CA ILE A 43 -0.92 -4.70 4.95
C ILE A 43 0.14 -3.64 5.23
N GLY A 44 1.29 -3.72 4.56
CA GLY A 44 2.28 -2.66 4.48
C GLY A 44 2.10 -1.88 3.17
N GLU A 45 2.30 -0.58 3.20
CA GLU A 45 2.23 0.27 2.01
C GLU A 45 3.41 1.23 1.96
N LEU A 46 4.00 1.41 0.79
CA LEU A 46 4.92 2.51 0.52
C LEU A 46 4.17 3.67 -0.12
N GLY A 47 4.22 4.85 0.53
CA GLY A 47 3.57 6.06 0.06
C GLY A 47 2.06 6.10 0.38
N PHE A 48 1.68 6.76 1.48
CA PHE A 48 0.27 6.97 1.85
C PHE A 48 -0.45 7.89 0.87
N GLY A 49 0.24 8.93 0.43
CA GLY A 49 -0.27 9.92 -0.51
C GLY A 49 -1.60 10.52 -0.05
N THR A 50 -2.66 10.28 -0.82
CA THR A 50 -4.01 10.75 -0.52
C THR A 50 -4.79 9.85 0.43
N GLY A 51 -4.27 8.67 0.78
CA GLY A 51 -4.99 7.65 1.55
C GLY A 51 -6.01 6.84 0.74
N LEU A 52 -5.97 6.95 -0.59
CA LEU A 52 -6.93 6.27 -1.48
C LEU A 52 -6.88 4.74 -1.32
N ASN A 53 -5.66 4.18 -1.31
CA ASN A 53 -5.48 2.74 -1.16
C ASN A 53 -6.02 2.24 0.19
N PHE A 54 -5.80 3.00 1.27
CA PHE A 54 -6.38 2.67 2.57
C PHE A 54 -7.91 2.72 2.54
N CYS A 55 -8.52 3.81 2.06
CA CYS A 55 -9.98 3.96 2.02
C CYS A 55 -10.65 2.85 1.18
N GLU A 56 -10.12 2.54 -0.01
CA GLU A 56 -10.67 1.45 -0.84
C GLU A 56 -10.47 0.08 -0.19
N THR A 57 -9.30 -0.16 0.42
CA THR A 57 -9.02 -1.41 1.14
C THR A 57 -9.96 -1.59 2.32
N TRP A 58 -10.17 -0.55 3.13
CA TRP A 58 -11.09 -0.56 4.27
C TRP A 58 -12.53 -0.80 3.83
N ARG A 59 -12.97 -0.12 2.76
CA ARG A 59 -14.29 -0.36 2.16
C ARG A 59 -14.48 -1.83 1.74
N GLN A 60 -13.49 -2.42 1.09
CA GLN A 60 -13.53 -3.83 0.69
C GLN A 60 -13.49 -4.76 1.89
N TRP A 61 -12.66 -4.45 2.90
CA TRP A 61 -12.58 -5.18 4.14
C TRP A 61 -13.95 -5.26 4.83
N LYS A 62 -14.65 -4.13 5.03
CA LYS A 62 -15.99 -4.08 5.64
C LYS A 62 -17.03 -4.96 4.95
N ARG A 63 -16.84 -5.30 3.69
CA ARG A 63 -17.75 -6.17 2.93
C ARG A 63 -17.39 -7.65 3.00
N ASN A 64 -16.16 -7.98 3.41
CA ASN A 64 -15.60 -9.33 3.30
C ASN A 64 -15.02 -9.88 4.61
N TRP A 65 -15.00 -9.09 5.70
CA TRP A 65 -14.43 -9.53 6.98
C TRP A 65 -15.26 -10.65 7.65
N ARG A 66 -14.64 -11.33 8.60
CA ARG A 66 -15.30 -12.34 9.43
C ARG A 66 -15.31 -11.92 10.90
N PRO A 67 -16.30 -12.35 11.71
CA PRO A 67 -16.29 -12.11 13.15
C PRO A 67 -14.97 -12.57 13.78
N GLY A 68 -14.35 -11.70 14.58
CA GLY A 68 -13.06 -11.97 15.23
C GLY A 68 -11.83 -11.72 14.37
N SER A 69 -11.99 -11.25 13.12
CA SER A 69 -10.86 -10.83 12.28
C SER A 69 -10.54 -9.34 12.43
N SER A 70 -9.30 -8.95 12.15
CA SER A 70 -8.87 -7.55 12.15
C SER A 70 -7.95 -7.23 10.97
N LEU A 71 -8.04 -5.98 10.49
CA LEU A 71 -7.15 -5.40 9.48
C LEU A 71 -6.24 -4.36 10.13
N HIS A 72 -4.94 -4.52 9.95
CA HIS A 72 -3.95 -3.51 10.30
C HIS A 72 -3.28 -3.03 9.01
N PHE A 73 -3.52 -1.78 8.67
CA PHE A 73 -2.91 -1.13 7.51
C PHE A 73 -1.81 -0.18 8.00
N THR A 74 -0.57 -0.42 7.57
CA THR A 74 0.59 0.42 7.93
C THR A 74 1.17 1.02 6.66
N SER A 75 1.23 2.34 6.58
CA SER A 75 1.80 3.07 5.45
C SER A 75 3.04 3.86 5.88
N PHE A 76 4.00 4.01 4.97
CA PHE A 76 5.23 4.77 5.17
C PHE A 76 5.22 5.96 4.23
N GLU A 77 5.18 7.19 4.79
CA GLU A 77 4.98 8.43 4.04
C GLU A 77 6.00 9.49 4.46
N LEU A 78 6.69 10.09 3.50
CA LEU A 78 7.70 11.12 3.78
C LEU A 78 7.09 12.53 3.85
N TYR A 79 6.07 12.79 3.06
CA TYR A 79 5.45 14.13 2.90
C TYR A 79 3.93 14.05 3.06
N PRO A 80 3.44 13.89 4.29
CA PRO A 80 2.02 13.69 4.54
C PRO A 80 1.21 14.91 4.11
N MET A 81 0.08 14.65 3.46
CA MET A 81 -0.89 15.69 3.10
C MET A 81 -1.66 16.19 4.32
N GLN A 82 -2.17 17.41 4.22
CA GLN A 82 -3.12 17.95 5.20
C GLN A 82 -4.53 17.35 5.00
N ALA A 83 -5.34 17.31 6.06
CA ALA A 83 -6.69 16.74 6.02
C ALA A 83 -7.56 17.31 4.88
N GLN A 84 -7.49 18.64 4.63
CA GLN A 84 -8.24 19.28 3.55
C GLN A 84 -7.77 18.86 2.14
N GLU A 85 -6.49 18.52 1.99
CA GLU A 85 -5.93 18.03 0.72
C GLU A 85 -6.39 16.60 0.45
N ILE A 86 -6.37 15.75 1.48
CA ILE A 86 -6.93 14.39 1.44
C ILE A 86 -8.41 14.43 1.08
N ASP A 87 -9.19 15.25 1.77
CA ASP A 87 -10.63 15.45 1.54
C ASP A 87 -10.92 15.80 0.08
N ARG A 88 -10.24 16.83 -0.43
CA ARG A 88 -10.39 17.27 -1.82
C ARG A 88 -9.97 16.21 -2.82
N ALA A 89 -8.88 15.49 -2.54
CA ALA A 89 -8.36 14.48 -3.45
C ALA A 89 -9.32 13.30 -3.60
N LEU A 90 -9.94 12.87 -2.50
CA LEU A 90 -10.81 11.69 -2.46
C LEU A 90 -12.28 11.97 -2.74
N SER A 91 -12.72 13.23 -2.77
CA SER A 91 -14.14 13.62 -2.96
C SER A 91 -14.76 13.19 -4.28
N HIS A 92 -13.95 12.73 -5.24
CA HIS A 92 -14.43 12.26 -6.55
C HIS A 92 -15.11 10.89 -6.49
N TRP A 93 -14.83 10.08 -5.47
CA TRP A 93 -15.35 8.73 -5.34
C TRP A 93 -16.40 8.65 -4.23
N SER A 94 -17.67 8.66 -4.62
CA SER A 94 -18.79 8.50 -3.69
C SER A 94 -18.79 7.13 -3.00
N GLU A 95 -18.15 6.14 -3.62
CA GLU A 95 -18.09 4.77 -3.09
C GLU A 95 -17.27 4.63 -1.82
N ILE A 96 -16.33 5.56 -1.56
CA ILE A 96 -15.49 5.62 -0.36
C ILE A 96 -15.80 6.84 0.52
N GLU A 97 -16.98 7.41 0.37
CA GLU A 97 -17.38 8.65 1.06
C GLU A 97 -17.30 8.51 2.60
N ASP A 98 -17.78 7.38 3.12
CA ASP A 98 -17.77 7.14 4.57
C ASP A 98 -16.35 6.96 5.10
N GLU A 99 -15.51 6.20 4.39
CA GLU A 99 -14.10 6.00 4.73
C GLU A 99 -13.31 7.31 4.65
N ARG A 100 -13.54 8.11 3.60
CA ARG A 100 -12.93 9.42 3.42
C ARG A 100 -13.25 10.34 4.60
N ARG A 101 -14.53 10.46 4.96
CA ARG A 101 -14.96 11.32 6.07
C ARG A 101 -14.34 10.89 7.39
N ALA A 102 -14.38 9.60 7.69
CA ALA A 102 -13.80 9.08 8.91
C ALA A 102 -12.27 9.29 8.96
N LEU A 103 -11.57 9.08 7.84
CA LEU A 103 -10.14 9.35 7.74
C LEU A 103 -9.82 10.83 7.98
N VAL A 104 -10.54 11.74 7.31
CA VAL A 104 -10.32 13.19 7.40
C VAL A 104 -10.60 13.72 8.81
N GLU A 105 -11.66 13.22 9.45
CA GLU A 105 -12.03 13.60 10.83
C GLU A 105 -10.96 13.18 11.84
N ALA A 106 -10.38 11.98 11.65
CA ALA A 106 -9.37 11.43 12.55
C ALA A 106 -7.94 11.89 12.21
N TRP A 107 -7.72 12.55 11.06
CA TRP A 107 -6.38 12.94 10.61
C TRP A 107 -5.85 14.11 11.43
N PRO A 108 -4.63 14.02 11.99
CA PRO A 108 -4.08 15.10 12.81
C PRO A 108 -3.80 16.36 11.99
N ALA A 109 -3.90 17.53 12.63
CA ALA A 109 -3.61 18.82 12.00
C ALA A 109 -2.13 18.94 11.59
N GLU A 110 -1.23 18.32 12.35
CA GLU A 110 0.22 18.28 12.09
C GLU A 110 0.68 16.82 12.13
N PRO A 111 0.57 16.08 11.03
CA PRO A 111 0.98 14.68 10.99
C PRO A 111 2.51 14.58 11.07
N GLN A 112 3.01 13.90 12.10
CA GLN A 112 4.44 13.67 12.34
C GLN A 112 4.68 12.40 13.14
N GLY A 113 5.85 11.82 13.00
CA GLY A 113 6.24 10.61 13.71
C GLY A 113 5.38 9.41 13.32
N ARG A 114 4.57 8.92 14.24
CA ARG A 114 3.66 7.79 14.02
C ARG A 114 2.22 8.22 14.28
N VAL A 115 1.44 8.31 13.23
CA VAL A 115 -0.01 8.60 13.28
C VAL A 115 -0.76 7.28 13.39
N GLU A 116 -1.59 7.12 14.43
CA GLU A 116 -2.40 5.93 14.65
C GLU A 116 -3.88 6.29 14.69
N ILE A 117 -4.70 5.64 13.85
CA ILE A 117 -6.13 5.86 13.71
C ILE A 117 -6.86 4.53 13.91
N ILE A 118 -7.81 4.51 14.84
CA ILE A 118 -8.78 3.42 14.96
C ILE A 118 -9.93 3.76 14.02
N ALA A 119 -9.93 3.14 12.85
CA ALA A 119 -10.90 3.44 11.81
C ALA A 119 -12.29 2.84 12.13
N ASP A 120 -12.31 1.64 12.69
CA ASP A 120 -13.48 0.98 13.29
C ASP A 120 -13.02 -0.09 14.30
N GLU A 121 -13.94 -0.92 14.79
CA GLU A 121 -13.63 -1.97 15.79
C GLU A 121 -12.61 -3.00 15.29
N GLN A 122 -12.55 -3.25 13.99
CA GLN A 122 -11.68 -4.26 13.37
C GLN A 122 -10.53 -3.66 12.56
N THR A 123 -10.55 -2.34 12.27
CA THR A 123 -9.61 -1.72 11.33
C THR A 123 -8.76 -0.66 12.01
N ARG A 124 -7.45 -0.79 11.88
CA ARG A 124 -6.46 0.18 12.35
C ARG A 124 -5.59 0.65 11.21
N LEU A 125 -5.38 1.95 11.15
CA LEU A 125 -4.41 2.59 10.26
C LEU A 125 -3.24 3.09 11.10
N THR A 126 -2.04 2.82 10.64
CA THR A 126 -0.81 3.46 11.13
C THR A 126 -0.12 4.12 9.94
N VAL A 127 0.29 5.39 10.08
CA VAL A 127 1.13 6.06 9.09
C VAL A 127 2.43 6.48 9.77
N SER A 128 3.54 5.87 9.34
CA SER A 128 4.89 6.21 9.80
C SER A 128 5.43 7.35 8.93
N ILE A 129 5.61 8.52 9.52
CA ILE A 129 6.06 9.72 8.81
C ILE A 129 7.59 9.78 8.86
N GLY A 130 8.20 9.72 7.69
CA GLY A 130 9.66 9.74 7.54
C GLY A 130 10.14 8.89 6.37
N PRO A 131 11.48 8.71 6.23
CA PRO A 131 12.06 7.87 5.19
C PRO A 131 11.56 6.42 5.29
N ALA A 132 11.10 5.87 4.15
CA ALA A 132 10.47 4.53 4.12
C ALA A 132 11.42 3.42 4.61
N LEU A 133 12.70 3.46 4.23
CA LEU A 133 13.68 2.46 4.67
C LEU A 133 13.85 2.44 6.20
N GLU A 134 13.91 3.60 6.83
CA GLU A 134 14.00 3.72 8.29
C GLU A 134 12.73 3.20 8.96
N GLY A 135 11.56 3.63 8.44
CA GLY A 135 10.26 3.23 8.97
C GLY A 135 10.03 1.72 8.87
N VAL A 136 10.29 1.11 7.71
CA VAL A 136 10.16 -0.34 7.50
C VAL A 136 11.13 -1.10 8.39
N SER A 137 12.40 -0.67 8.48
CA SER A 137 13.43 -1.35 9.30
C SER A 137 13.15 -1.27 10.80
N ALA A 138 12.40 -0.27 11.24
CA ALA A 138 12.01 -0.11 12.64
C ALA A 138 10.76 -0.92 13.03
N GLU A 139 10.04 -1.51 12.05
CA GLU A 139 8.85 -2.31 12.35
C GLU A 139 9.21 -3.63 13.02
N SER A 140 8.46 -3.96 14.06
CA SER A 140 8.56 -5.28 14.71
C SER A 140 7.63 -6.32 14.10
N ALA A 141 6.67 -5.88 13.28
CA ALA A 141 5.65 -6.72 12.69
C ALA A 141 6.02 -7.20 11.30
N CYS A 142 5.57 -8.41 10.93
CA CYS A 142 5.59 -8.88 9.56
C CYS A 142 4.21 -8.70 8.90
N PHE A 143 4.21 -8.45 7.61
CA PHE A 143 3.04 -8.17 6.80
C PHE A 143 2.61 -9.38 5.96
N ASP A 144 1.32 -9.52 5.75
CA ASP A 144 0.73 -10.55 4.90
C ASP A 144 0.71 -10.13 3.42
N ALA A 145 0.63 -8.81 3.18
CA ALA A 145 0.65 -8.22 1.85
C ALA A 145 1.34 -6.86 1.86
N TRP A 146 1.99 -6.51 0.74
CA TRP A 146 2.55 -5.20 0.50
C TRP A 146 1.94 -4.52 -0.72
N PHE A 147 1.58 -3.26 -0.57
CA PHE A 147 1.25 -2.33 -1.63
C PHE A 147 2.50 -1.48 -1.89
N LEU A 148 3.29 -1.88 -2.90
CA LEU A 148 4.47 -1.13 -3.25
C LEU A 148 4.06 -0.01 -4.20
N ASP A 149 3.54 1.05 -3.60
CA ASP A 149 3.14 2.28 -4.26
C ASP A 149 4.24 3.34 -4.10
N GLY A 150 4.08 4.43 -4.78
CA GLY A 150 5.05 5.52 -4.81
C GLY A 150 5.14 6.11 -6.20
N PHE A 151 5.87 7.20 -6.33
CA PHE A 151 6.06 7.84 -7.64
C PHE A 151 6.89 6.97 -8.59
N ALA A 152 6.75 7.24 -9.90
CA ALA A 152 7.45 6.48 -10.93
C ALA A 152 8.93 6.26 -10.60
N PRO A 153 9.47 5.05 -10.81
CA PRO A 153 10.85 4.70 -10.42
C PRO A 153 11.95 5.63 -10.98
N SER A 154 11.67 6.28 -12.10
CA SER A 154 12.58 7.28 -12.70
C SER A 154 12.55 8.63 -11.96
N ARG A 155 11.55 8.89 -11.13
CA ARG A 155 11.35 10.15 -10.39
C ARG A 155 11.66 10.00 -8.91
N ASN A 156 11.53 8.80 -8.39
CA ASN A 156 11.79 8.47 -6.98
C ASN A 156 12.53 7.12 -6.87
N PRO A 157 13.78 7.03 -7.32
CA PRO A 157 14.53 5.76 -7.36
C PRO A 157 14.79 5.18 -5.96
N GLU A 158 14.87 6.01 -4.92
CA GLU A 158 15.14 5.57 -3.55
C GLU A 158 14.04 4.65 -3.01
N MET A 159 12.78 4.88 -3.39
CA MET A 159 11.65 4.01 -3.03
C MET A 159 11.73 2.61 -3.65
N TRP A 160 12.67 2.38 -4.54
CA TRP A 160 12.86 1.13 -5.27
C TRP A 160 14.28 0.57 -5.10
N SER A 161 15.01 1.07 -4.09
CA SER A 161 16.39 0.67 -3.82
C SER A 161 16.49 -0.81 -3.39
N PRO A 162 17.63 -1.49 -3.63
CA PRO A 162 17.85 -2.85 -3.16
C PRO A 162 17.65 -2.99 -1.65
N GLU A 163 18.11 -2.01 -0.86
CA GLU A 163 18.03 -1.99 0.59
C GLU A 163 16.57 -1.96 1.07
N LEU A 164 15.73 -1.10 0.46
CA LEU A 164 14.31 -1.04 0.81
C LEU A 164 13.58 -2.32 0.39
N MET A 165 13.86 -2.87 -0.81
CA MET A 165 13.25 -4.13 -1.24
C MET A 165 13.66 -5.31 -0.34
N GLN A 166 14.90 -5.32 0.17
CA GLN A 166 15.34 -6.30 1.17
C GLN A 166 14.60 -6.12 2.50
N ALA A 167 14.49 -4.89 3.01
CA ALA A 167 13.76 -4.61 4.24
C ALA A 167 12.27 -5.05 4.13
N ILE A 168 11.62 -4.79 2.99
CA ILE A 168 10.26 -5.24 2.72
C ILE A 168 10.18 -6.77 2.75
N HIS A 169 11.11 -7.47 2.08
CA HIS A 169 11.14 -8.93 2.09
C HIS A 169 11.28 -9.48 3.52
N ASP A 170 12.19 -8.91 4.33
CA ASP A 170 12.44 -9.37 5.69
C ASP A 170 11.21 -9.18 6.60
N HIS A 171 10.43 -8.12 6.35
CA HIS A 171 9.17 -7.84 7.03
C HIS A 171 7.92 -8.42 6.33
N THR A 172 8.09 -9.31 5.36
CA THR A 172 6.99 -10.07 4.76
C THR A 172 6.90 -11.44 5.43
N ARG A 173 5.70 -11.90 5.79
CA ARG A 173 5.50 -13.27 6.30
C ARG A 173 5.84 -14.31 5.23
N PRO A 174 6.30 -15.52 5.59
CA PRO A 174 6.34 -16.63 4.64
C PRO A 174 4.99 -16.84 3.96
N GLY A 175 4.94 -16.89 2.64
CA GLY A 175 3.71 -16.89 1.85
C GLY A 175 3.02 -15.52 1.72
N GLY A 176 3.57 -14.48 2.32
CA GLY A 176 3.14 -13.10 2.12
C GLY A 176 3.47 -12.61 0.71
N SER A 177 2.76 -11.57 0.25
CA SER A 177 2.79 -11.12 -1.14
C SER A 177 3.11 -9.64 -1.25
N PHE A 178 3.46 -9.22 -2.46
CA PHE A 178 3.47 -7.82 -2.85
C PHE A 178 2.79 -7.62 -4.21
N ALA A 179 2.35 -6.39 -4.46
CA ALA A 179 1.93 -5.94 -5.77
C ALA A 179 2.35 -4.48 -6.02
N THR A 180 2.65 -4.15 -7.28
CA THR A 180 3.04 -2.82 -7.71
C THR A 180 2.70 -2.57 -9.18
N TYR A 181 2.31 -1.34 -9.49
CA TYR A 181 2.19 -0.91 -10.88
C TYR A 181 3.54 -0.67 -11.57
N ALA A 182 4.62 -0.56 -10.81
CA ALA A 182 5.96 -0.25 -11.30
C ALA A 182 6.62 -1.50 -11.90
N ALA A 183 6.66 -1.58 -13.24
CA ALA A 183 7.22 -2.73 -13.97
C ALA A 183 8.63 -2.51 -14.53
N ALA A 184 9.35 -1.47 -14.08
CA ALA A 184 10.71 -1.20 -14.52
C ALA A 184 11.66 -2.38 -14.25
N GLY A 185 12.57 -2.65 -15.20
CA GLY A 185 13.43 -3.83 -15.13
C GLY A 185 14.33 -3.88 -13.88
N PHE A 186 14.77 -2.72 -13.37
CA PHE A 186 15.59 -2.68 -12.15
C PHE A 186 14.74 -2.94 -10.90
N VAL A 187 13.49 -2.46 -10.83
CA VAL A 187 12.56 -2.76 -9.73
C VAL A 187 12.35 -4.27 -9.62
N ARG A 188 12.06 -4.93 -10.75
CA ARG A 188 11.93 -6.39 -10.79
C ARG A 188 13.17 -7.11 -10.30
N ARG A 189 14.36 -6.69 -10.76
CA ARG A 189 15.63 -7.29 -10.33
C ARG A 189 15.89 -7.10 -8.83
N ASN A 190 15.60 -5.94 -8.28
CA ASN A 190 15.77 -5.66 -6.86
C ASN A 190 14.84 -6.52 -6.00
N LEU A 191 13.56 -6.67 -6.40
CA LEU A 191 12.61 -7.56 -5.73
C LEU A 191 13.04 -9.04 -5.80
N GLN A 192 13.54 -9.50 -6.96
CA GLN A 192 14.07 -10.85 -7.12
C GLN A 192 15.33 -11.07 -6.27
N ALA A 193 16.24 -10.10 -6.24
CA ALA A 193 17.45 -10.16 -5.44
C ALA A 193 17.16 -10.19 -3.94
N ALA A 194 16.09 -9.51 -3.49
CA ALA A 194 15.60 -9.57 -2.12
C ALA A 194 14.99 -10.94 -1.74
N GLY A 195 14.67 -11.80 -2.71
CA GLY A 195 14.16 -13.16 -2.47
C GLY A 195 12.69 -13.38 -2.81
N PHE A 196 12.01 -12.41 -3.42
CA PHE A 196 10.65 -12.63 -3.90
C PHE A 196 10.61 -13.46 -5.19
N ALA A 197 9.65 -14.37 -5.28
CA ALA A 197 9.23 -14.95 -6.56
C ALA A 197 8.36 -13.94 -7.29
N VAL A 198 8.91 -13.28 -8.33
CA VAL A 198 8.28 -12.16 -9.03
C VAL A 198 7.60 -12.60 -10.32
N GLU A 199 6.34 -12.21 -10.49
CA GLU A 199 5.51 -12.48 -11.67
C GLU A 199 5.12 -11.15 -12.34
N ARG A 200 4.99 -11.16 -13.67
CA ARG A 200 4.40 -10.08 -14.45
C ARG A 200 2.94 -10.39 -14.71
N ARG A 201 2.09 -9.41 -14.57
CA ARG A 201 0.66 -9.47 -14.90
C ARG A 201 0.26 -8.29 -15.78
N PRO A 202 -0.89 -8.36 -16.47
CA PRO A 202 -1.41 -7.21 -17.20
C PRO A 202 -1.61 -6.01 -16.27
N GLY A 203 -1.13 -4.84 -16.70
CA GLY A 203 -1.30 -3.59 -15.95
C GLY A 203 -2.71 -3.02 -16.09
N PHE A 204 -2.99 -1.94 -15.34
CA PHE A 204 -4.28 -1.24 -15.37
C PHE A 204 -4.29 -0.14 -16.43
N ALA A 205 -5.48 0.10 -17.05
CA ALA A 205 -5.79 1.25 -17.90
C ALA A 205 -4.72 1.55 -18.98
N GLY A 206 -4.32 0.53 -19.75
CA GLY A 206 -3.34 0.68 -20.82
C GLY A 206 -1.88 0.61 -20.41
N LYS A 207 -1.56 0.52 -19.11
CA LYS A 207 -0.23 0.10 -18.65
C LYS A 207 -0.03 -1.36 -19.05
N ARG A 208 1.09 -1.64 -19.76
CA ARG A 208 1.33 -2.97 -20.32
C ARG A 208 1.47 -4.05 -19.26
N GLU A 209 2.18 -3.75 -18.18
CA GLU A 209 2.54 -4.71 -17.15
C GLU A 209 2.48 -4.08 -15.75
N MET A 210 2.22 -4.93 -14.77
CA MET A 210 2.42 -4.73 -13.34
C MET A 210 3.25 -5.90 -12.79
N LEU A 211 3.78 -5.76 -11.58
CA LEU A 211 4.49 -6.84 -10.89
C LEU A 211 3.71 -7.28 -9.66
N CYS A 212 3.66 -8.58 -9.47
CA CYS A 212 3.23 -9.22 -8.22
C CYS A 212 4.29 -10.23 -7.80
N GLY A 213 4.27 -10.64 -6.55
CA GLY A 213 5.16 -11.71 -6.11
C GLY A 213 4.85 -12.19 -4.71
N LEU A 214 5.51 -13.28 -4.35
CA LEU A 214 5.36 -13.95 -3.07
C LEU A 214 6.74 -14.11 -2.41
N ARG A 215 6.78 -13.93 -1.09
CA ARG A 215 7.86 -14.50 -0.29
C ARG A 215 7.64 -16.00 -0.22
N THR A 216 8.53 -16.77 -0.83
CA THR A 216 8.44 -18.25 -0.81
C THR A 216 8.53 -18.75 0.63
N MET A 217 7.72 -19.75 0.95
CA MET A 217 7.94 -20.54 2.15
C MET A 217 9.29 -21.23 1.96
N ASN A 218 10.25 -21.01 2.87
CA ASN A 218 11.53 -21.70 2.80
C ASN A 218 11.23 -23.19 2.67
N GLY A 219 11.44 -23.72 1.48
CA GLY A 219 11.38 -25.14 1.26
C GLY A 219 12.49 -25.76 2.10
N THR A 220 12.12 -26.64 3.01
CA THR A 220 13.04 -27.62 3.56
C THR A 220 13.59 -28.40 2.36
N THR A 221 14.85 -28.12 1.98
CA THR A 221 15.63 -28.99 1.12
C THR A 221 15.87 -30.31 1.81
#